data_79a2fc00db783228b0f67173fef0b931
#
_entry.id   79a2fc00db783228b0f67173fef0b931
#
_cell.length_a   1.000
_cell.length_b   1.000
_cell.length_c   1.000
_cell.angle_alpha   90.00
_cell.angle_beta   90.00
_cell.angle_gamma   90.00
#
_symmetry.space_group_name_H-M   'P 1'
#
loop_
_entity.id
_entity.type
_entity.pdbx_description
1 polymer ?
#
loop_
_entity_poly.entity_id
_entity_poly.type
_entity_poly.pdbx_seq_one_letter_code
_entity_poly.pdbx_strand_id
1 'polypeptide(L)'
;MVEFKWIKISLFLIVLLQFRAAVTGQDSYIIVRDGGDATLPCKNVIQGQDQCDSTTWMYSQREGLPEVELIELGNISNNAKDKSDRLSVTADCSLVIKNVKGIDFGRYSCRQFDTSGQQQGPGAGVHLSVVTINERKDADDKVTLTCSIGTYEQYRGSVFWQFEGNRDDFPGMGMSGVVSRATATFTASTPAQKSKYSELFKCKATARNTGTVLFNLAPQSSSEKQDAFCSDNQRKV
;
A
#
# COMPACT_ATOMS: atom_id res chain seq x y z
N MET A 1 9.11 -25.72 -54.63
CA MET A 1 9.94 -25.41 -53.44
C MET A 1 9.58 -24.05 -52.76
N VAL A 2 8.64 -23.30 -53.27
CA VAL A 2 8.25 -21.99 -52.70
C VAL A 2 7.17 -22.16 -51.63
N GLU A 3 6.26 -23.13 -51.76
CA GLU A 3 5.13 -23.28 -50.82
C GLU A 3 5.53 -23.68 -49.39
N PHE A 4 6.59 -24.44 -49.23
CA PHE A 4 7.07 -24.90 -47.89
C PHE A 4 7.69 -23.79 -47.02
N LYS A 5 8.18 -22.71 -47.64
CA LYS A 5 8.71 -21.54 -46.90
C LYS A 5 7.57 -20.69 -46.32
N TRP A 6 6.48 -20.50 -47.04
CA TRP A 6 5.34 -19.71 -46.57
C TRP A 6 4.61 -20.37 -45.39
N ILE A 7 4.47 -21.71 -45.43
CA ILE A 7 3.85 -22.45 -44.32
C ILE A 7 4.69 -22.34 -43.03
N LYS A 8 6.01 -22.43 -43.12
CA LYS A 8 6.92 -22.25 -41.97
C LYS A 8 6.89 -20.84 -41.43
N ILE A 9 6.83 -19.81 -42.28
CA ILE A 9 6.74 -18.40 -41.86
C ILE A 9 5.37 -18.12 -41.23
N SER A 10 4.29 -18.67 -41.76
CA SER A 10 2.96 -18.54 -41.21
C SER A 10 2.84 -19.20 -39.82
N LEU A 11 3.37 -20.44 -39.68
CA LEU A 11 3.41 -21.12 -38.40
C LEU A 11 4.28 -20.36 -37.35
N PHE A 12 5.41 -19.79 -37.75
CA PHE A 12 6.27 -19.01 -36.89
C PHE A 12 5.61 -17.70 -36.45
N LEU A 13 4.87 -17.03 -37.34
CA LEU A 13 4.06 -15.85 -37.04
C LEU A 13 2.90 -16.17 -36.08
N ILE A 14 2.24 -17.32 -36.25
CA ILE A 14 1.16 -17.77 -35.35
C ILE A 14 1.71 -18.06 -33.96
N VAL A 15 2.88 -18.70 -33.85
CA VAL A 15 3.57 -18.95 -32.57
C VAL A 15 3.99 -17.64 -31.96
N LEU A 16 4.52 -16.67 -32.71
CA LEU A 16 4.88 -15.34 -32.16
C LEU A 16 3.67 -14.53 -31.71
N LEU A 17 2.50 -14.71 -32.33
CA LEU A 17 1.26 -14.04 -31.91
C LEU A 17 0.68 -14.64 -30.61
N GLN A 18 0.95 -15.90 -30.31
CA GLN A 18 0.51 -16.53 -29.07
C GLN A 18 1.31 -16.08 -27.83
N PHE A 19 2.50 -15.51 -28.02
CA PHE A 19 3.30 -14.98 -26.90
C PHE A 19 2.95 -13.54 -26.47
N ARG A 20 1.92 -12.92 -27.03
CA ARG A 20 1.55 -11.52 -26.74
C ARG A 20 0.36 -11.34 -25.80
N ALA A 21 -0.05 -12.35 -25.09
CA ALA A 21 -1.01 -12.19 -24.00
C ALA A 21 -0.35 -12.42 -22.63
N ALA A 22 0.78 -11.75 -22.38
CA ALA A 22 1.13 -11.43 -21.01
C ALA A 22 0.14 -10.37 -20.57
N VAL A 23 -1.04 -10.78 -20.10
CA VAL A 23 -1.92 -9.90 -19.32
C VAL A 23 -1.12 -9.51 -18.09
N THR A 24 -0.48 -8.35 -18.14
CA THR A 24 0.14 -7.75 -16.97
C THR A 24 -0.99 -7.50 -15.98
N GLY A 25 -1.03 -8.27 -14.91
CA GLY A 25 -1.96 -8.05 -13.81
C GLY A 25 -1.87 -6.59 -13.41
N GLN A 26 -3.01 -5.88 -13.42
CA GLN A 26 -3.03 -4.45 -13.09
C GLN A 26 -2.79 -4.30 -11.59
N ASP A 27 -1.60 -3.83 -11.20
CA ASP A 27 -1.27 -3.58 -9.81
C ASP A 27 -2.15 -2.45 -9.24
N SER A 28 -2.61 -2.64 -8.01
CA SER A 28 -3.33 -1.63 -7.21
C SER A 28 -2.38 -0.97 -6.23
N TYR A 29 -2.67 0.27 -5.83
CA TYR A 29 -1.83 1.04 -4.91
C TYR A 29 -2.70 1.62 -3.80
N ILE A 30 -2.29 1.42 -2.56
CA ILE A 30 -3.03 1.83 -1.36
C ILE A 30 -2.08 2.54 -0.41
N ILE A 31 -2.51 3.65 0.18
CA ILE A 31 -1.81 4.33 1.27
C ILE A 31 -2.68 4.26 2.52
N VAL A 32 -2.11 3.79 3.62
CA VAL A 32 -2.77 3.77 4.93
C VAL A 32 -1.86 4.37 6.01
N ARG A 33 -2.45 4.77 7.12
CA ARG A 33 -1.71 5.18 8.31
C ARG A 33 -1.41 3.96 9.19
N ASP A 34 -0.24 4.00 9.86
CA ASP A 34 0.12 3.10 10.96
C ASP A 34 -0.98 3.11 12.03
N GLY A 35 -1.42 1.92 12.45
CA GLY A 35 -2.54 1.71 13.36
C GLY A 35 -3.92 1.58 12.68
N GLY A 36 -4.05 1.95 11.40
CA GLY A 36 -5.28 1.76 10.62
C GLY A 36 -5.46 0.33 10.11
N ASP A 37 -6.60 0.07 9.47
CA ASP A 37 -6.90 -1.20 8.80
C ASP A 37 -6.72 -1.05 7.28
N ALA A 38 -6.30 -2.12 6.62
CA ALA A 38 -6.19 -2.17 5.15
C ALA A 38 -6.97 -3.36 4.60
N THR A 39 -7.72 -3.15 3.52
CA THR A 39 -8.32 -4.21 2.71
C THR A 39 -7.68 -4.18 1.33
N LEU A 40 -7.00 -5.26 0.96
CA LEU A 40 -6.25 -5.39 -0.28
C LEU A 40 -7.06 -6.25 -1.25
N PRO A 41 -7.56 -5.68 -2.38
CA PRO A 41 -8.45 -6.41 -3.27
C PRO A 41 -7.70 -7.52 -4.03
N CYS A 42 -8.28 -8.73 -4.07
CA CYS A 42 -7.87 -9.79 -4.97
C CYS A 42 -8.63 -9.64 -6.29
N LYS A 43 -7.95 -9.28 -7.36
CA LYS A 43 -8.53 -9.25 -8.71
C LYS A 43 -8.42 -10.64 -9.36
N ASN A 44 -9.34 -10.96 -10.27
CA ASN A 44 -9.36 -12.24 -11.02
C ASN A 44 -9.63 -13.48 -10.16
N VAL A 45 -10.48 -13.35 -9.14
CA VAL A 45 -10.90 -14.48 -8.29
C VAL A 45 -11.66 -15.52 -9.11
N ILE A 46 -11.29 -16.80 -8.97
CA ILE A 46 -11.98 -17.92 -9.62
C ILE A 46 -13.39 -18.04 -9.00
N GLN A 47 -14.40 -18.17 -9.87
CA GLN A 47 -15.77 -18.35 -9.44
C GLN A 47 -16.00 -19.73 -8.80
N GLY A 48 -16.83 -19.77 -7.75
CA GLY A 48 -17.29 -21.03 -7.15
C GLY A 48 -16.32 -21.65 -6.13
N GLN A 49 -15.22 -20.96 -5.75
CA GLN A 49 -14.40 -21.41 -4.63
C GLN A 49 -15.12 -21.22 -3.30
N ASP A 50 -14.90 -22.13 -2.36
CA ASP A 50 -15.44 -22.06 -1.00
C ASP A 50 -14.38 -21.51 -0.04
N GLN A 51 -14.74 -20.50 0.76
CA GLN A 51 -13.83 -19.87 1.75
C GLN A 51 -12.44 -19.52 1.18
N CYS A 52 -12.37 -19.14 -0.09
CA CYS A 52 -11.14 -18.80 -0.78
C CYS A 52 -10.11 -19.95 -0.91
N ASP A 53 -10.58 -21.20 -0.93
CA ASP A 53 -9.77 -22.43 -0.99
C ASP A 53 -8.87 -22.55 -2.24
N SER A 54 -9.05 -21.68 -3.20
CA SER A 54 -8.21 -21.57 -4.40
C SER A 54 -7.31 -20.33 -4.40
N THR A 55 -7.27 -19.56 -3.30
CA THR A 55 -6.60 -18.27 -3.21
C THR A 55 -5.42 -18.30 -2.25
N THR A 56 -4.26 -17.87 -2.73
CA THR A 56 -3.04 -17.70 -1.93
C THR A 56 -2.57 -16.24 -1.99
N TRP A 57 -2.21 -15.67 -0.82
CA TRP A 57 -1.63 -14.35 -0.71
C TRP A 57 -0.15 -14.44 -0.34
N MET A 58 0.69 -13.80 -1.17
CA MET A 58 2.12 -13.68 -0.99
C MET A 58 2.50 -12.24 -0.63
N TYR A 59 3.59 -12.05 0.09
CA TYR A 59 4.09 -10.75 0.53
C TYR A 59 5.59 -10.62 0.32
N SER A 60 6.03 -9.49 -0.20
CA SER A 60 7.43 -9.06 -0.18
C SER A 60 7.53 -7.60 0.27
N GLN A 61 8.38 -7.34 1.24
CA GLN A 61 8.53 -5.99 1.79
C GLN A 61 9.19 -5.02 0.80
N ARG A 62 10.15 -5.49 0.03
CA ARG A 62 10.92 -4.67 -0.92
C ARG A 62 11.25 -5.46 -2.18
N GLU A 63 11.48 -4.75 -3.26
CA GLU A 63 11.99 -5.34 -4.49
C GLU A 63 13.29 -6.12 -4.24
N GLY A 64 13.39 -7.32 -4.81
CA GLY A 64 14.53 -8.21 -4.65
C GLY A 64 14.52 -9.07 -3.38
N LEU A 65 13.59 -8.86 -2.45
CA LEU A 65 13.41 -9.77 -1.31
C LEU A 65 12.49 -10.95 -1.69
N PRO A 66 12.70 -12.15 -1.09
CA PRO A 66 11.83 -13.29 -1.33
C PRO A 66 10.40 -13.00 -0.89
N GLU A 67 9.43 -13.55 -1.61
CA GLU A 67 8.03 -13.53 -1.21
C GLU A 67 7.80 -14.51 -0.05
N VAL A 68 6.98 -14.11 0.92
CA VAL A 68 6.53 -14.91 2.05
C VAL A 68 5.04 -15.17 1.87
N GLU A 69 4.62 -16.41 2.05
CA GLU A 69 3.21 -16.79 2.02
C GLU A 69 2.52 -16.35 3.31
N LEU A 70 1.43 -15.61 3.17
CA LEU A 70 0.61 -15.14 4.29
C LEU A 70 -0.68 -15.93 4.44
N ILE A 71 -1.32 -16.23 3.31
CA ILE A 71 -2.53 -17.04 3.22
C ILE A 71 -2.24 -18.16 2.21
N GLU A 72 -2.47 -19.39 2.58
CA GLU A 72 -2.36 -20.57 1.75
C GLU A 72 -3.75 -21.17 1.54
N LEU A 73 -4.25 -21.11 0.31
CA LEU A 73 -5.56 -21.69 -0.06
C LEU A 73 -6.67 -21.32 0.95
N GLY A 74 -6.82 -20.02 1.22
CA GLY A 74 -7.81 -19.47 2.15
C GLY A 74 -7.44 -19.49 3.63
N ASN A 75 -6.41 -20.23 4.04
CA ASN A 75 -6.01 -20.37 5.43
C ASN A 75 -4.77 -19.52 5.76
N ILE A 76 -4.66 -19.04 7.01
CA ILE A 76 -3.47 -18.31 7.47
C ILE A 76 -2.28 -19.28 7.46
N SER A 77 -1.23 -18.91 6.71
CA SER A 77 0.00 -19.69 6.62
C SER A 77 0.84 -19.58 7.89
N ASN A 78 1.53 -20.65 8.26
CA ASN A 78 2.52 -20.65 9.35
C ASN A 78 3.68 -19.66 9.09
N ASN A 79 3.91 -19.31 7.83
CA ASN A 79 4.93 -18.33 7.43
C ASN A 79 4.52 -16.88 7.72
N ALA A 80 3.25 -16.60 8.03
CA ALA A 80 2.75 -15.27 8.35
C ALA A 80 3.33 -14.71 9.66
N LYS A 81 3.80 -15.58 10.58
CA LYS A 81 4.46 -15.22 11.85
C LYS A 81 3.74 -14.09 12.59
N ASP A 82 4.47 -13.00 12.86
CA ASP A 82 4.00 -11.84 13.64
C ASP A 82 2.83 -11.06 12.99
N LYS A 83 2.41 -11.44 11.79
CA LYS A 83 1.25 -10.85 11.12
C LYS A 83 -0.03 -11.69 11.30
N SER A 84 0.09 -12.96 11.66
CA SER A 84 -0.99 -13.96 11.64
C SER A 84 -2.26 -13.48 12.35
N ASP A 85 -2.15 -12.93 13.55
CA ASP A 85 -3.28 -12.48 14.39
C ASP A 85 -4.02 -11.25 13.80
N ARG A 86 -3.41 -10.57 12.82
CA ARG A 86 -3.94 -9.37 12.18
C ARG A 86 -4.48 -9.61 10.76
N LEU A 87 -4.34 -10.84 10.26
CA LEU A 87 -4.76 -11.21 8.91
C LEU A 87 -6.11 -11.92 8.90
N SER A 88 -6.89 -11.63 7.88
CA SER A 88 -8.07 -12.39 7.50
C SER A 88 -8.36 -12.22 6.02
N VAL A 89 -9.20 -13.08 5.45
CA VAL A 89 -9.74 -12.94 4.10
C VAL A 89 -11.24 -12.66 4.14
N THR A 90 -11.71 -11.85 3.22
CA THR A 90 -13.13 -11.56 3.02
C THR A 90 -13.78 -12.61 2.09
N ALA A 91 -15.10 -12.58 1.96
CA ALA A 91 -15.82 -13.50 1.07
C ALA A 91 -15.44 -13.33 -0.43
N ASP A 92 -14.95 -12.17 -0.82
CA ASP A 92 -14.40 -11.90 -2.16
C ASP A 92 -12.88 -12.14 -2.25
N CYS A 93 -12.32 -12.85 -1.27
CA CYS A 93 -10.92 -13.23 -1.14
C CYS A 93 -9.94 -12.04 -1.07
N SER A 94 -10.42 -10.85 -0.74
CA SER A 94 -9.54 -9.71 -0.41
C SER A 94 -8.82 -9.98 0.90
N LEU A 95 -7.54 -9.56 1.00
CA LEU A 95 -6.76 -9.68 2.23
C LEU A 95 -7.04 -8.48 3.14
N VAL A 96 -7.44 -8.74 4.37
CA VAL A 96 -7.59 -7.71 5.42
C VAL A 96 -6.39 -7.76 6.35
N ILE A 97 -5.79 -6.60 6.59
CA ILE A 97 -4.73 -6.41 7.57
C ILE A 97 -5.25 -5.45 8.63
N LYS A 98 -5.49 -5.94 9.82
CA LYS A 98 -5.91 -5.13 10.98
C LYS A 98 -4.71 -4.49 11.65
N ASN A 99 -4.89 -3.26 12.18
CA ASN A 99 -3.86 -2.56 12.94
C ASN A 99 -2.50 -2.60 12.20
N VAL A 100 -2.50 -2.10 10.97
CA VAL A 100 -1.32 -2.04 10.09
C VAL A 100 -0.15 -1.41 10.83
N LYS A 101 1.03 -2.02 10.76
CA LYS A 101 2.27 -1.51 11.35
C LYS A 101 3.12 -0.77 10.31
N GLY A 102 3.92 0.18 10.77
CA GLY A 102 4.82 0.94 9.90
C GLY A 102 5.75 0.08 9.02
N ILE A 103 5.95 -1.21 9.39
CA ILE A 103 6.77 -2.18 8.66
C ILE A 103 5.97 -3.07 7.69
N ASP A 104 4.64 -2.94 7.65
CA ASP A 104 3.79 -3.76 6.78
C ASP A 104 3.73 -3.26 5.32
N PHE A 105 4.40 -2.14 5.02
CA PHE A 105 4.52 -1.71 3.62
C PHE A 105 5.17 -2.79 2.77
N GLY A 106 4.77 -2.88 1.50
CA GLY A 106 5.31 -3.88 0.59
C GLY A 106 4.38 -4.16 -0.57
N ARG A 107 4.73 -5.19 -1.35
CA ARG A 107 3.89 -5.75 -2.40
C ARG A 107 3.23 -7.02 -1.90
N TYR A 108 1.92 -7.05 -2.01
CA TYR A 108 1.07 -8.20 -1.73
C TYR A 108 0.56 -8.75 -3.06
N SER A 109 0.66 -10.06 -3.28
CA SER A 109 0.25 -10.71 -4.53
C SER A 109 -0.81 -11.75 -4.24
N CYS A 110 -1.99 -11.59 -4.83
CA CYS A 110 -3.05 -12.59 -4.82
C CYS A 110 -2.88 -13.53 -6.01
N ARG A 111 -2.84 -14.85 -5.78
CA ARG A 111 -2.73 -15.89 -6.80
C ARG A 111 -3.87 -16.88 -6.66
N GLN A 112 -4.34 -17.40 -7.79
CA GLN A 112 -5.39 -18.40 -7.85
C GLN A 112 -4.82 -19.73 -8.30
N PHE A 113 -5.27 -20.84 -7.70
CA PHE A 113 -4.81 -22.20 -8.00
C PHE A 113 -6.00 -23.11 -8.28
N ASP A 114 -5.82 -24.10 -9.14
CA ASP A 114 -6.81 -25.17 -9.32
C ASP A 114 -6.57 -26.31 -8.34
N THR A 115 -7.45 -27.30 -8.38
CA THR A 115 -7.37 -28.50 -7.54
C THR A 115 -6.14 -29.37 -7.79
N SER A 116 -5.41 -29.15 -8.90
CA SER A 116 -4.14 -29.81 -9.20
C SER A 116 -2.92 -29.04 -8.65
N GLY A 117 -3.14 -27.86 -8.05
CA GLY A 117 -2.09 -26.97 -7.57
C GLY A 117 -1.44 -26.13 -8.68
N GLN A 118 -2.05 -26.05 -9.86
CA GLN A 118 -1.54 -25.21 -10.94
C GLN A 118 -2.12 -23.81 -10.84
N GLN A 119 -1.25 -22.78 -10.89
CA GLN A 119 -1.68 -21.39 -10.89
C GLN A 119 -2.53 -21.07 -12.12
N GLN A 120 -3.69 -20.46 -11.88
CA GLN A 120 -4.65 -20.03 -12.89
C GLN A 120 -4.55 -18.54 -13.14
N GLY A 121 -4.16 -18.18 -14.35
CA GLY A 121 -4.04 -16.80 -14.78
C GLY A 121 -2.91 -16.01 -14.10
N PRO A 122 -2.82 -14.72 -14.40
CA PRO A 122 -1.86 -13.82 -13.77
C PRO A 122 -2.29 -13.47 -12.34
N GLY A 123 -1.36 -13.41 -11.40
CA GLY A 123 -1.61 -12.88 -10.07
C GLY A 123 -1.96 -11.39 -10.11
N ALA A 124 -2.72 -10.93 -9.13
CA ALA A 124 -3.01 -9.51 -8.92
C ALA A 124 -2.07 -8.95 -7.84
N GLY A 125 -1.40 -7.83 -8.13
CA GLY A 125 -0.51 -7.15 -7.19
C GLY A 125 -1.21 -5.99 -6.48
N VAL A 126 -0.90 -5.80 -5.18
CA VAL A 126 -1.29 -4.62 -4.40
C VAL A 126 -0.06 -4.06 -3.70
N HIS A 127 0.26 -2.81 -3.99
CA HIS A 127 1.33 -2.07 -3.31
C HIS A 127 0.74 -1.32 -2.12
N LEU A 128 1.07 -1.76 -0.91
CA LEU A 128 0.69 -1.09 0.32
C LEU A 128 1.80 -0.13 0.75
N SER A 129 1.48 1.15 0.87
CA SER A 129 2.35 2.16 1.46
C SER A 129 1.82 2.53 2.84
N VAL A 130 2.72 2.65 3.82
CA VAL A 130 2.34 2.94 5.21
C VAL A 130 2.94 4.26 5.66
N VAL A 131 2.09 5.17 6.13
CA VAL A 131 2.48 6.46 6.71
C VAL A 131 2.53 6.34 8.22
N THR A 132 3.66 6.72 8.80
CA THR A 132 3.86 6.76 10.25
C THR A 132 4.05 8.21 10.70
N ILE A 133 3.26 8.65 11.67
CA ILE A 133 3.31 9.98 12.28
C ILE A 133 3.71 9.84 13.73
N ASN A 134 4.80 10.51 14.11
CA ASN A 134 5.30 10.54 15.47
C ASN A 134 5.38 11.98 15.99
N GLU A 135 5.05 12.15 17.26
CA GLU A 135 5.17 13.39 17.99
C GLU A 135 6.14 13.19 19.16
N ARG A 136 7.05 14.12 19.33
CA ARG A 136 7.93 14.20 20.50
C ARG A 136 7.85 15.59 21.08
N LYS A 137 7.68 15.68 22.39
CA LYS A 137 7.76 16.91 23.19
C LYS A 137 8.99 16.83 24.09
N ASP A 138 9.72 17.92 24.20
CA ASP A 138 10.81 18.03 25.16
C ASP A 138 10.43 18.96 26.36
N ALA A 139 11.37 19.09 27.31
CA ALA A 139 11.14 19.84 28.53
C ALA A 139 10.93 21.35 28.31
N ASP A 140 11.37 21.88 27.16
CA ASP A 140 11.28 23.30 26.80
C ASP A 140 10.04 23.61 25.95
N ASP A 141 8.98 22.78 26.05
CA ASP A 141 7.76 22.87 25.23
C ASP A 141 8.02 22.83 23.74
N LYS A 142 9.17 22.36 23.30
CA LYS A 142 9.50 22.18 21.89
C LYS A 142 8.86 20.91 21.40
N VAL A 143 8.08 21.03 20.36
CA VAL A 143 7.40 19.93 19.66
C VAL A 143 8.17 19.58 18.40
N THR A 144 8.38 18.29 18.19
CA THR A 144 8.93 17.73 16.96
C THR A 144 7.92 16.74 16.38
N LEU A 145 7.37 17.07 15.22
CA LEU A 145 6.51 16.18 14.45
C LEU A 145 7.33 15.53 13.35
N THR A 146 7.23 14.21 13.25
CA THR A 146 7.88 13.46 12.18
C THR A 146 6.83 12.67 11.42
N CYS A 147 6.77 12.83 10.08
CA CYS A 147 5.99 12.02 9.20
C CYS A 147 6.92 11.24 8.27
N SER A 148 6.70 9.94 8.12
CA SER A 148 7.48 9.09 7.22
C SER A 148 6.57 8.14 6.44
N ILE A 149 7.01 7.73 5.25
CA ILE A 149 6.30 6.76 4.41
C ILE A 149 7.21 5.60 4.05
N GLY A 150 6.73 4.37 4.30
CA GLY A 150 7.31 3.14 3.78
C GLY A 150 6.64 2.74 2.47
N THR A 151 7.43 2.34 1.47
CA THR A 151 6.96 1.91 0.14
C THR A 151 7.76 0.70 -0.34
N TYR A 152 7.14 -0.17 -1.15
CA TYR A 152 7.79 -1.33 -1.75
C TYR A 152 9.00 -0.94 -2.61
N GLU A 153 8.81 -0.02 -3.54
CA GLU A 153 9.88 0.55 -4.34
C GLU A 153 10.54 1.70 -3.57
N GLN A 154 11.87 1.70 -3.47
CA GLN A 154 12.61 2.78 -2.82
C GLN A 154 12.36 4.12 -3.53
N TYR A 155 12.24 5.18 -2.74
CA TYR A 155 12.08 6.58 -3.22
C TYR A 155 10.84 6.85 -4.08
N ARG A 156 9.84 5.96 -4.07
CA ARG A 156 8.58 6.12 -4.81
C ARG A 156 7.44 6.70 -3.96
N GLY A 157 7.71 7.07 -2.71
CA GLY A 157 6.79 7.78 -1.84
C GLY A 157 7.41 9.07 -1.33
N SER A 158 6.60 10.11 -1.19
CA SER A 158 7.02 11.39 -0.62
C SER A 158 6.05 11.86 0.44
N VAL A 159 6.57 12.54 1.45
CA VAL A 159 5.78 13.15 2.52
C VAL A 159 6.28 14.57 2.81
N PHE A 160 5.34 15.44 3.20
CA PHE A 160 5.67 16.77 3.71
C PHE A 160 4.58 17.25 4.66
N TRP A 161 4.96 18.18 5.56
CA TRP A 161 4.01 18.81 6.47
C TRP A 161 3.32 19.98 5.78
N GLN A 162 1.99 19.99 5.85
CA GLN A 162 1.15 21.13 5.53
C GLN A 162 0.73 21.78 6.86
N PHE A 163 0.89 23.10 6.96
CA PHE A 163 0.49 23.89 8.10
C PHE A 163 -0.60 24.90 7.68
N GLU A 164 -1.72 24.89 8.39
CA GLU A 164 -2.92 25.68 8.09
C GLU A 164 -3.16 26.77 9.14
N GLY A 165 -2.11 27.46 9.59
CA GLY A 165 -2.20 28.50 10.63
C GLY A 165 -1.27 29.69 10.38
N ASN A 166 -1.25 30.63 11.34
CA ASN A 166 -0.27 31.69 11.34
C ASN A 166 1.04 31.20 11.98
N ARG A 167 2.18 31.37 11.27
CA ARG A 167 3.49 30.94 11.76
C ARG A 167 3.93 31.69 13.02
N ASP A 168 3.48 32.94 13.19
CA ASP A 168 3.82 33.77 14.35
C ASP A 168 3.22 33.20 15.66
N ASP A 169 2.15 32.39 15.56
CA ASP A 169 1.57 31.71 16.70
C ASP A 169 2.46 30.58 17.26
N PHE A 170 3.50 30.15 16.50
CA PHE A 170 4.38 29.02 16.87
C PHE A 170 5.85 29.40 16.71
N PRO A 171 6.47 30.02 17.75
CA PRO A 171 7.84 30.45 17.71
C PRO A 171 8.82 29.30 17.36
N GLY A 172 9.86 29.63 16.58
CA GLY A 172 10.88 28.67 16.19
C GLY A 172 10.40 27.63 15.16
N MET A 173 9.28 27.90 14.46
CA MET A 173 8.78 26.98 13.46
C MET A 173 9.77 26.76 12.32
N GLY A 174 10.21 25.51 12.18
CA GLY A 174 11.02 25.01 11.08
C GLY A 174 10.37 23.77 10.45
N MET A 175 10.46 23.67 9.14
CA MET A 175 10.05 22.47 8.40
C MET A 175 11.21 22.02 7.52
N SER A 176 11.52 20.74 7.56
CA SER A 176 12.55 20.10 6.77
C SER A 176 12.09 18.72 6.32
N GLY A 177 12.69 18.17 5.27
CA GLY A 177 12.35 16.83 4.84
C GLY A 177 13.22 16.32 3.72
N VAL A 178 13.24 15.00 3.62
CA VAL A 178 13.71 14.23 2.48
C VAL A 178 12.52 13.45 1.92
N VAL A 179 12.66 12.87 0.76
CA VAL A 179 11.55 12.25 0.01
C VAL A 179 10.61 11.39 0.89
N SER A 180 11.16 10.53 1.74
CA SER A 180 10.36 9.58 2.55
C SER A 180 10.14 10.01 4.00
N ARG A 181 10.62 11.20 4.41
CA ARG A 181 10.48 11.69 5.79
C ARG A 181 10.42 13.22 5.83
N ALA A 182 9.46 13.76 6.55
CA ALA A 182 9.32 15.17 6.81
C ALA A 182 9.28 15.45 8.33
N THR A 183 9.91 16.53 8.76
CA THR A 183 9.95 16.95 10.15
C THR A 183 9.46 18.40 10.25
N ALA A 184 8.60 18.68 11.24
CA ALA A 184 8.24 20.02 11.64
C ALA A 184 8.64 20.22 13.12
N THR A 185 9.25 21.36 13.45
CA THR A 185 9.64 21.74 14.79
C THR A 185 9.08 23.11 15.13
N PHE A 186 8.59 23.30 16.35
CA PHE A 186 8.07 24.58 16.85
C PHE A 186 7.97 24.53 18.37
N THR A 187 7.72 25.69 18.99
CA THR A 187 7.44 25.80 20.42
C THR A 187 5.93 26.00 20.64
N ALA A 188 5.35 25.25 21.57
CA ALA A 188 3.94 25.33 21.96
C ALA A 188 3.83 25.47 23.50
N SER A 189 4.11 26.65 24.02
CA SER A 189 4.19 26.90 25.47
C SER A 189 2.83 27.16 26.12
N THR A 190 1.88 27.76 25.39
CA THR A 190 0.56 28.10 25.92
C THR A 190 -0.45 26.94 25.75
N PRO A 191 -1.44 26.83 26.68
CA PRO A 191 -2.51 25.84 26.55
C PRO A 191 -3.26 25.91 25.19
N ALA A 192 -3.47 27.14 24.70
CA ALA A 192 -4.13 27.34 23.39
C ALA A 192 -3.30 26.77 22.23
N GLN A 193 -1.98 26.98 22.21
CA GLN A 193 -1.09 26.38 21.23
C GLN A 193 -1.09 24.84 21.35
N LYS A 194 -1.00 24.31 22.59
CA LYS A 194 -0.98 22.85 22.86
C LYS A 194 -2.26 22.15 22.39
N SER A 195 -3.41 22.80 22.47
CA SER A 195 -4.68 22.24 22.02
C SER A 195 -4.89 22.34 20.51
N LYS A 196 -4.33 23.35 19.85
CA LYS A 196 -4.66 23.75 18.49
C LYS A 196 -3.74 23.15 17.40
N TYR A 197 -2.44 22.93 17.72
CA TYR A 197 -1.52 22.51 16.64
C TYR A 197 -1.86 21.17 16.00
N SER A 198 -2.52 20.26 16.73
CA SER A 198 -2.92 18.96 16.18
C SER A 198 -3.92 19.06 15.01
N GLU A 199 -4.69 20.14 14.96
CA GLU A 199 -5.64 20.44 13.88
C GLU A 199 -4.95 21.16 12.71
N LEU A 200 -3.91 21.95 13.00
CA LEU A 200 -3.22 22.79 12.02
C LEU A 200 -2.16 22.06 11.20
N PHE A 201 -1.58 20.99 11.75
CA PHE A 201 -0.57 20.21 11.04
C PHE A 201 -1.18 18.95 10.40
N LYS A 202 -0.98 18.82 9.10
CA LYS A 202 -1.37 17.63 8.33
C LYS A 202 -0.16 17.07 7.60
N CYS A 203 0.04 15.76 7.69
CA CYS A 203 1.02 15.09 6.84
C CYS A 203 0.40 14.80 5.47
N LYS A 204 0.96 15.38 4.44
CA LYS A 204 0.60 15.12 3.04
C LYS A 204 1.51 14.03 2.50
N ALA A 205 0.91 12.91 2.09
CA ALA A 205 1.64 11.76 1.55
C ALA A 205 1.21 11.47 0.11
N THR A 206 2.19 11.08 -0.70
CA THR A 206 1.97 10.63 -2.09
C THR A 206 2.81 9.38 -2.33
N ALA A 207 2.26 8.37 -2.96
CA ALA A 207 2.99 7.21 -3.45
C ALA A 207 2.70 7.00 -4.93
N ARG A 208 3.44 6.08 -5.57
CA ARG A 208 3.29 5.78 -6.99
C ARG A 208 1.84 5.47 -7.33
N ASN A 209 1.33 6.07 -8.39
CA ASN A 209 -0.03 5.86 -8.91
C ASN A 209 -1.17 6.07 -7.88
N THR A 210 -0.89 6.69 -6.73
CA THR A 210 -1.90 7.17 -5.81
C THR A 210 -2.04 8.69 -5.95
N GLY A 211 -3.22 9.19 -5.66
CA GLY A 211 -3.38 10.61 -5.41
C GLY A 211 -2.64 11.05 -4.13
N THR A 212 -2.77 12.32 -3.81
CA THR A 212 -2.29 12.83 -2.53
C THR A 212 -3.29 12.53 -1.42
N VAL A 213 -2.81 11.97 -0.32
CA VAL A 213 -3.59 11.69 0.90
C VAL A 213 -3.11 12.60 2.03
N LEU A 214 -4.04 13.18 2.77
CA LEU A 214 -3.78 14.02 3.94
C LEU A 214 -4.09 13.23 5.22
N PHE A 215 -3.15 13.21 6.15
CA PHE A 215 -3.29 12.57 7.45
C PHE A 215 -3.22 13.62 8.56
N ASN A 216 -4.25 13.68 9.39
CA ASN A 216 -4.27 14.52 10.60
C ASN A 216 -3.25 14.00 11.62
N LEU A 217 -2.78 14.89 12.52
CA LEU A 217 -1.83 14.49 13.56
C LEU A 217 -2.46 13.52 14.55
N ALA A 218 -3.67 13.79 15.03
CA ALA A 218 -4.42 12.85 15.86
C ALA A 218 -4.83 11.60 15.05
N PRO A 219 -4.81 10.39 15.65
CA PRO A 219 -5.40 9.22 15.00
C PRO A 219 -6.87 9.48 14.74
N GLN A 220 -7.35 9.15 13.53
CA GLN A 220 -8.78 9.11 13.28
C GLN A 220 -9.39 8.05 14.20
N SER A 221 -10.48 8.40 14.91
CA SER A 221 -11.25 7.40 15.65
C SER A 221 -11.76 6.36 14.65
N SER A 222 -11.78 5.10 15.05
CA SER A 222 -12.08 3.93 14.21
C SER A 222 -13.47 3.90 13.53
N SER A 223 -14.22 4.99 13.55
CA SER A 223 -15.53 5.12 12.92
C SER A 223 -15.53 5.78 11.53
N GLU A 224 -14.43 6.40 11.08
CA GLU A 224 -14.33 6.90 9.70
C GLU A 224 -13.68 5.82 8.83
N LYS A 225 -14.50 5.20 7.97
CA LYS A 225 -14.02 4.39 6.85
C LYS A 225 -13.13 5.26 5.99
N GLN A 226 -11.84 4.95 5.96
CA GLN A 226 -10.93 5.48 4.95
C GLN A 226 -11.40 4.92 3.60
N ASP A 227 -12.00 5.77 2.79
CA ASP A 227 -12.21 5.46 1.38
C ASP A 227 -10.84 5.24 0.75
N ALA A 228 -10.49 3.97 0.55
CA ALA A 228 -9.31 3.59 -0.20
C ALA A 228 -9.50 4.13 -1.62
N PHE A 229 -8.78 5.20 -1.95
CA PHE A 229 -8.80 5.77 -3.29
C PHE A 229 -8.12 4.78 -4.23
N CYS A 230 -8.92 3.88 -4.81
CA CYS A 230 -8.50 2.98 -5.88
C CYS A 230 -8.50 3.81 -7.17
N SER A 231 -7.34 4.28 -7.59
CA SER A 231 -7.17 4.93 -8.89
C SER A 231 -7.23 3.87 -10.00
N ASP A 232 -8.43 3.59 -10.50
CA ASP A 232 -8.60 2.91 -11.78
C ASP A 232 -8.21 3.86 -12.91
N ASN A 233 -7.01 3.73 -13.40
CA ASN A 233 -6.52 4.46 -14.57
C ASN A 233 -7.13 3.85 -15.83
N GLN A 234 -8.43 4.12 -16.08
CA GLN A 234 -9.06 3.88 -17.37
C GLN A 234 -8.53 4.93 -18.36
N ARG A 235 -7.43 4.63 -19.05
CA ARG A 235 -7.12 5.29 -20.30
C ARG A 235 -8.08 4.78 -21.37
N LYS A 236 -9.08 5.60 -21.70
CA LYS A 236 -9.79 5.45 -22.99
C LYS A 236 -8.76 5.65 -24.11
N VAL A 237 -8.65 4.65 -24.97
CA VAL A 237 -8.13 4.77 -26.34
C VAL A 237 -9.33 5.01 -27.25
#